data_8b1be654650b9103f45073bceec22b4e
#
_entry.id   8b1be654650b9103f45073bceec22b4e
#
_cell.length_a   1.000
_cell.length_b   1.000
_cell.length_c   1.000
_cell.angle_alpha   90.00
_cell.angle_beta   90.00
_cell.angle_gamma   90.00
#
_symmetry.space_group_name_H-M   'P 1'
#
loop_
_entity.id
_entity.type
_entity.pdbx_description
1 polymer ?
#
loop_
_entity_poly.entity_id
_entity_poly.type
_entity_poly.pdbx_seq_one_letter_code
_entity_poly.pdbx_strand_id
1 'polypeptide(L)'
;MFPIGDDNSDVTITPFVNYIFIGINILVFVLLQGLGSNDAFSYAYSLVPKEMISGIDITGVQVVRDALGNSGEVQHYPTALPVYFNFLSSMFMHGDIMHIFGNMLFLWIFGDNLENLLGHVRFAAFYIACGLVAAFSQIAMDGDSIVPMLGASGAISGVMGGYL
;
A
#
# COMPACT_ATOMS: atom_id res chain seq x y z
N MET A 1 -11.04 18.37 10.51
CA MET A 1 -11.69 17.50 11.51
C MET A 1 -11.18 16.10 11.23
N PHE A 2 -10.53 15.45 12.19
CA PHE A 2 -10.12 14.05 12.01
C PHE A 2 -11.35 13.17 12.27
N PRO A 3 -11.73 12.27 11.36
CA PRO A 3 -12.79 11.32 11.64
C PRO A 3 -12.28 10.33 12.69
N ILE A 4 -12.89 10.32 13.84
CA ILE A 4 -12.55 9.40 14.95
C ILE A 4 -13.60 8.30 15.15
N GLY A 5 -14.61 8.27 14.30
CA GLY A 5 -15.69 7.30 14.29
C GLY A 5 -16.71 7.61 13.21
N ASP A 6 -17.55 6.65 12.95
CA ASP A 6 -18.63 6.71 11.97
C ASP A 6 -19.93 6.15 12.58
N ASP A 7 -21.05 6.42 11.93
CA ASP A 7 -22.35 5.85 12.32
C ASP A 7 -22.53 4.46 11.70
N ASN A 8 -22.33 3.43 12.51
CA ASN A 8 -22.46 2.04 12.12
C ASN A 8 -23.87 1.45 12.37
N SER A 9 -24.87 2.32 12.58
CA SER A 9 -26.25 1.87 12.85
C SER A 9 -26.85 1.03 11.72
N ASP A 10 -26.41 1.25 10.48
CA ASP A 10 -26.89 0.56 9.27
C ASP A 10 -26.00 -0.63 8.86
N VAL A 11 -24.93 -0.94 9.58
CA VAL A 11 -24.07 -2.08 9.29
C VAL A 11 -24.74 -3.37 9.75
N THR A 12 -25.11 -4.20 8.78
CA THR A 12 -25.89 -5.45 9.01
C THR A 12 -25.07 -6.72 8.85
N ILE A 13 -23.89 -6.65 8.19
CA ILE A 13 -22.98 -7.78 8.03
C ILE A 13 -21.71 -7.59 8.84
N THR A 14 -21.09 -8.70 9.26
CA THR A 14 -19.77 -8.63 9.89
C THR A 14 -18.70 -8.34 8.84
N PRO A 15 -17.93 -7.23 8.91
CA PRO A 15 -16.97 -6.84 7.87
C PRO A 15 -15.66 -7.62 7.99
N PHE A 16 -15.72 -8.95 7.81
CA PHE A 16 -14.58 -9.81 8.05
C PHE A 16 -13.43 -9.64 7.03
N VAL A 17 -13.73 -9.24 5.78
CA VAL A 17 -12.68 -8.97 4.78
C VAL A 17 -11.88 -7.73 5.15
N ASN A 18 -12.56 -6.68 5.64
CA ASN A 18 -11.92 -5.49 6.16
C ASN A 18 -10.98 -5.83 7.34
N TYR A 19 -11.45 -6.64 8.28
CA TYR A 19 -10.62 -7.11 9.39
C TYR A 19 -9.44 -7.97 8.95
N ILE A 20 -9.61 -8.82 7.92
CA ILE A 20 -8.53 -9.60 7.32
C ILE A 20 -7.47 -8.66 6.70
N PHE A 21 -7.88 -7.65 5.95
CA PHE A 21 -6.94 -6.70 5.36
C PHE A 21 -6.17 -5.91 6.43
N ILE A 22 -6.85 -5.42 7.47
CA ILE A 22 -6.18 -4.79 8.62
C ILE A 22 -5.19 -5.77 9.26
N GLY A 23 -5.61 -7.00 9.51
CA GLY A 23 -4.77 -8.05 10.10
C GLY A 23 -3.53 -8.36 9.25
N ILE A 24 -3.67 -8.50 7.94
CA ILE A 24 -2.55 -8.74 7.02
C ILE A 24 -1.55 -7.58 7.07
N ASN A 25 -2.01 -6.33 6.99
CA ASN A 25 -1.14 -5.16 7.07
C ASN A 25 -0.35 -5.12 8.39
N ILE A 26 -1.02 -5.37 9.52
CA ILE A 26 -0.36 -5.40 10.83
C ILE A 26 0.65 -6.56 10.90
N LEU A 27 0.28 -7.77 10.46
CA LEU A 27 1.17 -8.93 10.49
C LEU A 27 2.41 -8.73 9.61
N VAL A 28 2.24 -8.20 8.39
CA VAL A 28 3.36 -7.87 7.50
C VAL A 28 4.28 -6.86 8.16
N PHE A 29 3.74 -5.77 8.70
CA PHE A 29 4.52 -4.72 9.33
C PHE A 29 5.29 -5.20 10.57
N VAL A 30 4.65 -5.99 11.42
CA VAL A 30 5.27 -6.48 12.67
C VAL A 30 6.27 -7.60 12.39
N LEU A 31 5.86 -8.64 11.62
CA LEU A 31 6.62 -9.87 11.49
C LEU A 31 7.66 -9.82 10.36
N LEU A 32 7.33 -9.20 9.23
CA LEU A 32 8.20 -9.20 8.04
C LEU A 32 9.03 -7.91 7.93
N GLN A 33 8.40 -6.76 8.18
CA GLN A 33 9.09 -5.48 8.17
C GLN A 33 9.77 -5.12 9.51
N GLY A 34 9.60 -5.95 10.56
CA GLY A 34 10.25 -5.74 11.87
C GLY A 34 9.93 -4.39 12.49
N LEU A 35 8.66 -3.96 12.43
CA LEU A 35 8.19 -2.64 12.86
C LEU A 35 8.86 -1.46 12.11
N GLY A 36 9.21 -1.68 10.84
CA GLY A 36 9.89 -0.71 9.99
C GLY A 36 11.41 -0.75 10.07
N SER A 37 12.02 -1.73 10.76
CA SER A 37 13.47 -1.86 10.88
C SER A 37 14.11 -2.82 9.86
N ASN A 38 13.32 -3.59 9.13
CA ASN A 38 13.81 -4.52 8.11
C ASN A 38 13.75 -3.88 6.71
N ASP A 39 14.71 -2.99 6.45
CA ASP A 39 14.84 -2.29 5.16
C ASP A 39 15.00 -3.26 3.99
N ALA A 40 15.74 -4.35 4.18
CA ALA A 40 15.99 -5.32 3.13
C ALA A 40 14.67 -5.95 2.63
N PHE A 41 13.77 -6.34 3.53
CA PHE A 41 12.45 -6.83 3.14
C PHE A 41 11.58 -5.72 2.56
N SER A 42 11.56 -4.56 3.23
CA SER A 42 10.70 -3.44 2.83
C SER A 42 11.01 -2.96 1.41
N TYR A 43 12.27 -2.81 1.06
CA TYR A 43 12.66 -2.35 -0.27
C TYR A 43 12.63 -3.46 -1.34
N ALA A 44 12.92 -4.72 -1.00
CA ALA A 44 12.81 -5.83 -1.94
C ALA A 44 11.39 -6.05 -2.46
N TYR A 45 10.38 -5.77 -1.65
CA TYR A 45 8.97 -6.00 -1.98
C TYR A 45 8.14 -4.73 -2.16
N SER A 46 8.77 -3.55 -2.18
CA SER A 46 8.17 -2.28 -2.56
C SER A 46 7.98 -2.17 -4.08
N LEU A 47 7.04 -1.35 -4.50
CA LEU A 47 6.84 -1.07 -5.92
C LEU A 47 7.84 0.00 -6.38
N VAL A 48 8.64 -0.33 -7.40
CA VAL A 48 9.55 0.61 -8.05
C VAL A 48 9.09 0.81 -9.50
N PRO A 49 8.63 2.01 -9.90
CA PRO A 49 8.05 2.24 -11.23
C PRO A 49 8.92 1.73 -12.38
N LYS A 50 10.22 2.01 -12.35
CA LYS A 50 11.16 1.58 -13.40
C LYS A 50 11.27 0.07 -13.52
N GLU A 51 11.21 -0.67 -12.41
CA GLU A 51 11.20 -2.14 -12.42
C GLU A 51 9.93 -2.69 -13.06
N MET A 52 8.79 -2.03 -12.79
CA MET A 52 7.50 -2.44 -13.36
C MET A 52 7.47 -2.28 -14.88
N ILE A 53 8.13 -1.25 -15.42
CA ILE A 53 8.20 -1.03 -16.87
C ILE A 53 9.24 -1.95 -17.53
N SER A 54 10.42 -2.07 -16.93
CA SER A 54 11.54 -2.84 -17.52
C SER A 54 11.41 -4.35 -17.29
N GLY A 55 10.70 -4.78 -16.24
CA GLY A 55 10.67 -6.16 -15.76
C GLY A 55 11.99 -6.60 -15.12
N ILE A 56 12.92 -5.69 -14.87
CA ILE A 56 14.27 -5.95 -14.34
C ILE A 56 14.35 -5.46 -12.90
N ASP A 57 14.75 -6.35 -12.00
CA ASP A 57 14.99 -6.06 -10.60
C ASP A 57 16.24 -5.17 -10.43
N ILE A 58 16.09 -4.00 -9.83
CA ILE A 58 17.17 -3.05 -9.56
C ILE A 58 17.77 -3.41 -8.20
N THR A 59 19.10 -3.47 -8.13
CA THR A 59 19.80 -3.84 -6.88
C THR A 59 20.96 -2.90 -6.59
N GLY A 60 21.38 -2.86 -5.32
CA GLY A 60 22.50 -2.04 -4.87
C GLY A 60 22.11 -0.58 -4.61
N VAL A 61 23.12 0.26 -4.38
CA VAL A 61 22.92 1.68 -4.13
C VAL A 61 22.68 2.43 -5.43
N GLN A 62 21.59 3.15 -5.50
CA GLN A 62 21.23 4.02 -6.62
C GLN A 62 21.21 5.49 -6.18
N VAL A 63 21.70 6.38 -7.03
CA VAL A 63 21.68 7.82 -6.75
C VAL A 63 20.42 8.43 -7.36
N VAL A 64 19.59 9.02 -6.51
CA VAL A 64 18.40 9.77 -6.92
C VAL A 64 18.69 11.26 -6.86
N ARG A 65 18.22 12.02 -7.82
CA ARG A 65 18.28 13.48 -7.81
C ARG A 65 16.89 14.06 -7.75
N ASP A 66 16.69 14.99 -6.82
CA ASP A 66 15.44 15.76 -6.77
C ASP A 66 15.41 16.88 -7.84
N ALA A 67 14.25 17.51 -7.97
CA ALA A 67 14.06 18.62 -8.92
C ALA A 67 14.93 19.86 -8.60
N LEU A 68 15.48 19.95 -7.40
CA LEU A 68 16.37 21.04 -6.97
C LEU A 68 17.84 20.70 -7.19
N GLY A 69 18.15 19.49 -7.70
CA GLY A 69 19.51 19.01 -7.99
C GLY A 69 20.23 18.40 -6.79
N ASN A 70 19.57 18.22 -5.64
CA ASN A 70 20.16 17.50 -4.51
C ASN A 70 20.21 16.01 -4.83
N SER A 71 21.30 15.35 -4.44
CA SER A 71 21.48 13.92 -4.63
C SER A 71 21.24 13.19 -3.31
N GLY A 72 20.46 12.12 -3.38
CA GLY A 72 20.25 11.15 -2.30
C GLY A 72 20.61 9.75 -2.78
N GLU A 73 20.92 8.85 -1.86
CA GLU A 73 21.16 7.44 -2.15
C GLU A 73 19.96 6.62 -1.71
N VAL A 74 19.54 5.68 -2.56
CA VAL A 74 18.50 4.70 -2.25
C VAL A 74 19.10 3.32 -2.40
N GLN A 75 19.03 2.52 -1.34
CA GLN A 75 19.46 1.13 -1.36
C GLN A 75 18.35 0.25 -1.88
N HIS A 76 18.60 -0.52 -2.94
CA HIS A 76 17.70 -1.54 -3.46
C HIS A 76 18.20 -2.93 -3.08
N TYR A 77 17.24 -3.82 -2.76
CA TYR A 77 17.51 -5.21 -2.40
C TYR A 77 16.82 -6.15 -3.38
N PRO A 78 17.44 -7.29 -3.72
CA PRO A 78 16.86 -8.21 -4.69
C PRO A 78 15.56 -8.81 -4.17
N THR A 79 14.54 -8.86 -5.04
CA THR A 79 13.31 -9.59 -4.76
C THR A 79 13.48 -11.09 -5.09
N ALA A 80 12.93 -11.96 -4.23
CA ALA A 80 12.93 -13.41 -4.48
C ALA A 80 11.83 -13.86 -5.46
N LEU A 81 10.89 -12.99 -5.78
CA LEU A 81 9.75 -13.23 -6.67
C LEU A 81 9.88 -12.34 -7.91
N PRO A 82 9.12 -12.62 -8.99
CA PRO A 82 9.06 -11.69 -10.12
C PRO A 82 8.66 -10.29 -9.67
N VAL A 83 9.33 -9.24 -10.15
CA VAL A 83 9.09 -7.83 -9.75
C VAL A 83 7.62 -7.42 -9.82
N TYR A 84 6.85 -8.00 -10.74
CA TYR A 84 5.41 -7.73 -10.87
C TYR A 84 4.58 -8.14 -9.65
N PHE A 85 5.11 -9.02 -8.78
CA PHE A 85 4.48 -9.31 -7.49
C PHE A 85 4.40 -8.09 -6.59
N ASN A 86 5.32 -7.14 -6.80
CA ASN A 86 5.39 -5.91 -6.02
C ASN A 86 4.19 -4.96 -6.23
N PHE A 87 3.39 -5.16 -7.29
CA PHE A 87 2.07 -4.51 -7.39
C PHE A 87 1.15 -4.87 -6.23
N LEU A 88 1.23 -6.12 -5.76
CA LEU A 88 0.38 -6.61 -4.68
C LEU A 88 1.05 -6.42 -3.31
N SER A 89 2.32 -6.82 -3.16
CA SER A 89 3.02 -6.78 -1.86
C SER A 89 3.12 -5.36 -1.30
N SER A 90 3.42 -4.38 -2.15
CA SER A 90 3.54 -2.97 -1.74
C SER A 90 2.27 -2.40 -1.10
N MET A 91 1.09 -2.91 -1.48
CA MET A 91 -0.20 -2.49 -0.93
C MET A 91 -0.41 -2.88 0.54
N PHE A 92 0.40 -3.82 1.07
CA PHE A 92 0.29 -4.33 2.44
C PHE A 92 1.51 -3.99 3.30
N MET A 93 2.38 -3.11 2.82
CA MET A 93 3.59 -2.70 3.52
C MET A 93 3.53 -1.23 3.92
N HIS A 94 4.27 -0.86 4.95
CA HIS A 94 4.27 0.51 5.48
C HIS A 94 5.68 0.94 5.86
N GLY A 95 5.98 2.24 5.68
CA GLY A 95 7.31 2.80 5.95
C GLY A 95 7.60 2.99 7.43
N ASP A 96 6.56 3.32 8.22
CA ASP A 96 6.71 3.61 9.64
C ASP A 96 5.39 3.37 10.41
N ILE A 97 5.49 3.49 11.75
CA ILE A 97 4.35 3.27 12.66
C ILE A 97 3.21 4.26 12.43
N MET A 98 3.50 5.53 12.15
CA MET A 98 2.45 6.53 11.92
C MET A 98 1.76 6.30 10.58
N HIS A 99 2.49 5.82 9.59
CA HIS A 99 1.95 5.47 8.28
C HIS A 99 0.96 4.31 8.38
N ILE A 100 1.33 3.20 9.05
CA ILE A 100 0.39 2.09 9.23
C ILE A 100 -0.77 2.47 10.13
N PHE A 101 -0.53 3.22 11.21
CA PHE A 101 -1.58 3.67 12.11
C PHE A 101 -2.65 4.49 11.37
N GLY A 102 -2.24 5.47 10.57
CA GLY A 102 -3.15 6.28 9.76
C GLY A 102 -3.96 5.44 8.78
N ASN A 103 -3.29 4.56 8.02
CA ASN A 103 -3.96 3.67 7.07
C ASN A 103 -4.97 2.74 7.74
N MET A 104 -4.59 2.10 8.83
CA MET A 104 -5.51 1.18 9.55
C MET A 104 -6.67 1.92 10.20
N LEU A 105 -6.45 3.12 10.70
CA LEU A 105 -7.53 3.96 11.23
C LEU A 105 -8.58 4.29 10.16
N PHE A 106 -8.16 4.72 8.98
CA PHE A 106 -9.08 5.02 7.88
C PHE A 106 -9.79 3.77 7.36
N LEU A 107 -9.05 2.66 7.24
CA LEU A 107 -9.65 1.39 6.81
C LEU A 107 -10.64 0.85 7.85
N TRP A 108 -10.37 1.04 9.14
CA TRP A 108 -11.29 0.68 10.21
C TRP A 108 -12.58 1.51 10.17
N ILE A 109 -12.50 2.83 9.93
CA ILE A 109 -13.65 3.74 9.97
C ILE A 109 -14.53 3.61 8.72
N PHE A 110 -13.95 3.43 7.53
CA PHE A 110 -14.70 3.49 6.28
C PHE A 110 -14.88 2.12 5.62
N GLY A 111 -14.03 1.15 5.95
CA GLY A 111 -14.01 -0.14 5.29
C GLY A 111 -15.21 -1.02 5.64
N ASP A 112 -15.69 -0.98 6.87
CA ASP A 112 -16.84 -1.77 7.33
C ASP A 112 -18.14 -1.36 6.64
N ASN A 113 -18.38 -0.06 6.50
CA ASN A 113 -19.54 0.47 5.80
C ASN A 113 -19.50 0.15 4.31
N LEU A 114 -18.34 0.29 3.68
CA LEU A 114 -18.21 -0.04 2.27
C LEU A 114 -18.32 -1.56 2.03
N GLU A 115 -17.80 -2.39 2.92
CA GLU A 115 -17.99 -3.84 2.86
C GLU A 115 -19.44 -4.23 3.06
N ASN A 116 -20.16 -3.55 3.97
CA ASN A 116 -21.59 -3.75 4.16
C ASN A 116 -22.40 -3.41 2.89
N LEU A 117 -22.03 -2.36 2.19
CA LEU A 117 -22.69 -1.92 0.95
C LEU A 117 -22.41 -2.87 -0.23
N LEU A 118 -21.17 -3.26 -0.43
CA LEU A 118 -20.74 -4.05 -1.59
C LEU A 118 -20.87 -5.57 -1.38
N GLY A 119 -20.83 -6.01 -0.13
CA GLY A 119 -20.61 -7.40 0.25
C GLY A 119 -19.14 -7.81 0.14
N HIS A 120 -18.77 -8.87 0.81
CA HIS A 120 -17.39 -9.31 1.04
C HIS A 120 -16.52 -9.42 -0.23
N VAL A 121 -17.00 -10.15 -1.24
CA VAL A 121 -16.22 -10.44 -2.45
C VAL A 121 -15.99 -9.19 -3.30
N ARG A 122 -17.04 -8.36 -3.44
CA ARG A 122 -16.92 -7.12 -4.22
C ARG A 122 -16.07 -6.09 -3.50
N PHE A 123 -16.14 -6.01 -2.17
CA PHE A 123 -15.27 -5.17 -1.37
C PHE A 123 -13.79 -5.56 -1.54
N ALA A 124 -13.47 -6.87 -1.44
CA ALA A 124 -12.12 -7.35 -1.67
C ALA A 124 -11.61 -6.99 -3.07
N ALA A 125 -12.41 -7.24 -4.11
CA ALA A 125 -12.06 -6.91 -5.49
C ALA A 125 -11.89 -5.39 -5.69
N PHE A 126 -12.76 -4.59 -5.08
CA PHE A 126 -12.70 -3.13 -5.13
C PHE A 126 -11.42 -2.59 -4.49
N TYR A 127 -11.08 -3.06 -3.27
CA TYR A 127 -9.86 -2.67 -2.57
C TYR A 127 -8.60 -2.93 -3.42
N ILE A 128 -8.48 -4.16 -3.93
CA ILE A 128 -7.34 -4.54 -4.79
C ILE A 128 -7.32 -3.71 -6.08
N ALA A 129 -8.46 -3.54 -6.74
CA ALA A 129 -8.54 -2.74 -7.97
C ALA A 129 -8.12 -1.27 -7.73
N CYS A 130 -8.57 -0.65 -6.65
CA CYS A 130 -8.18 0.73 -6.30
C CYS A 130 -6.67 0.84 -6.05
N GLY A 131 -6.07 -0.12 -5.34
CA GLY A 131 -4.62 -0.14 -5.11
C GLY A 131 -3.83 -0.32 -6.41
N LEU A 132 -4.27 -1.20 -7.30
CA LEU A 132 -3.66 -1.36 -8.63
C LEU A 132 -3.79 -0.09 -9.48
N VAL A 133 -4.96 0.54 -9.52
CA VAL A 133 -5.17 1.81 -10.23
C VAL A 133 -4.25 2.89 -9.70
N ALA A 134 -4.09 3.01 -8.39
CA ALA A 134 -3.16 3.96 -7.78
C ALA A 134 -1.71 3.67 -8.19
N ALA A 135 -1.28 2.40 -8.17
CA ALA A 135 0.05 1.98 -8.60
C ALA A 135 0.29 2.31 -10.10
N PHE A 136 -0.65 1.98 -10.98
CA PHE A 136 -0.55 2.31 -12.41
C PHE A 136 -0.55 3.82 -12.64
N SER A 137 -1.33 4.59 -11.89
CA SER A 137 -1.34 6.06 -12.01
C SER A 137 0.02 6.64 -11.66
N GLN A 138 0.66 6.14 -10.61
CA GLN A 138 1.99 6.59 -10.21
C GLN A 138 3.04 6.24 -11.27
N ILE A 139 3.02 5.03 -11.83
CA ILE A 139 3.91 4.63 -12.92
C ILE A 139 3.70 5.51 -14.15
N ALA A 140 2.45 5.85 -14.46
CA ALA A 140 2.13 6.72 -15.60
C ALA A 140 2.62 8.17 -15.40
N MET A 141 2.70 8.63 -14.15
CA MET A 141 3.21 9.98 -13.83
C MET A 141 4.75 10.04 -13.85
N ASP A 142 5.43 9.01 -13.34
CA ASP A 142 6.89 8.96 -13.27
C ASP A 142 7.39 7.50 -13.40
N GLY A 143 7.34 6.99 -14.62
CA GLY A 143 7.73 5.61 -14.93
C GLY A 143 9.24 5.34 -14.85
N ASP A 144 10.07 6.37 -14.91
CA ASP A 144 11.53 6.25 -14.76
C ASP A 144 11.99 6.31 -13.29
N SER A 145 11.07 6.55 -12.37
CA SER A 145 11.37 6.63 -10.95
C SER A 145 11.94 5.32 -10.41
N ILE A 146 13.03 5.44 -9.68
CA ILE A 146 13.65 4.35 -8.92
C ILE A 146 13.35 4.45 -7.42
N VAL A 147 12.48 5.36 -7.02
CA VAL A 147 12.10 5.53 -5.61
C VAL A 147 11.10 4.44 -5.23
N PRO A 148 11.42 3.62 -4.20
CA PRO A 148 10.51 2.59 -3.72
C PRO A 148 9.22 3.17 -3.13
N MET A 149 8.09 2.59 -3.49
CA MET A 149 6.77 2.99 -3.03
C MET A 149 6.09 1.83 -2.30
N LEU A 150 5.45 2.16 -1.19
CA LEU A 150 4.72 1.19 -0.37
C LEU A 150 3.61 1.89 0.42
N GLY A 151 2.54 1.16 0.70
CA GLY A 151 1.42 1.63 1.50
C GLY A 151 0.05 1.22 0.95
N ALA A 152 -0.86 0.95 1.87
CA ALA A 152 -2.26 0.67 1.57
C ALA A 152 -3.04 1.91 1.11
N SER A 153 -2.44 3.10 1.17
CA SER A 153 -3.11 4.41 1.01
C SER A 153 -3.85 4.56 -0.32
N GLY A 154 -3.32 4.00 -1.41
CA GLY A 154 -4.00 4.01 -2.71
C GLY A 154 -5.34 3.26 -2.70
N ALA A 155 -5.35 2.05 -2.14
CA ALA A 155 -6.57 1.25 -1.97
C ALA A 155 -7.54 1.92 -0.99
N ILE A 156 -7.03 2.44 0.13
CA ILE A 156 -7.82 3.12 1.18
C ILE A 156 -8.43 4.42 0.64
N SER A 157 -7.73 5.15 -0.21
CA SER A 157 -8.30 6.33 -0.89
C SER A 157 -9.51 5.97 -1.75
N GLY A 158 -9.45 4.80 -2.42
CA GLY A 158 -10.60 4.25 -3.13
C GLY A 158 -11.75 3.89 -2.19
N VAL A 159 -11.46 3.27 -1.03
CA VAL A 159 -12.47 2.95 0.00
C VAL A 159 -13.16 4.22 0.49
N MET A 160 -12.41 5.27 0.80
CA MET A 160 -12.95 6.57 1.20
C MET A 160 -13.81 7.21 0.10
N GLY A 161 -13.36 7.15 -1.16
CA GLY A 161 -14.12 7.66 -2.29
C GLY A 161 -15.39 6.88 -2.60
N GLY A 162 -15.42 5.58 -2.28
CA GLY A 162 -16.61 4.73 -2.42
C GLY A 162 -17.61 4.88 -1.27
N TYR A 163 -17.16 5.40 -0.13
CA TYR A 163 -17.99 5.71 1.04
C TYR A 163 -18.77 7.05 0.87
N LEU A 164 -18.19 8.04 0.18
CA LEU A 164 -18.80 9.37 -0.05
C LEU A 164 -19.91 9.32 -1.11
#